data_7da38450d3c8b4fa718ef4737b643a06
#
_entry.id   7da38450d3c8b4fa718ef4737b643a06
#
_cell.length_a   1.000
_cell.length_b   1.000
_cell.length_c   1.000
_cell.angle_alpha   90.00
_cell.angle_beta   90.00
_cell.angle_gamma   90.00
#
_symmetry.space_group_name_H-M   'P 1'
#
loop_
_entity.id
_entity.type
_entity.pdbx_description
1 polymer ?
#
loop_
_entity_poly.entity_id
_entity_poly.type
_entity_poly.pdbx_seq_one_letter_code
_entity_poly.pdbx_strand_id
1 'polypeptide(L)'
;MSEELRNEKLPTTVDARIDGFAGFEDEVEGVTQPESRGVIRGTCVKFTNEATWVTSDDEELPAELELIVVDIGRVVQRWKSGQPIETIVLAPGQKYPDLNELNAAVPQTEWEEGPDGKPRGPYQAQLIVYLLNGETMDRFTFPTGTTGGAIAVRDLVDRTNWMRRYRGQHVYPLITLRDVFMRTRFGGRQRPHFEIRRWVKLGDDSTALPAADTPLLTNRGAQEVKAPTAKEVTGDVVLF
;
A
#
# COMPACT_ATOMS: atom_id res chain seq x y z
N MET A 1 61.19 11.79 -15.87
CA MET A 1 60.55 10.52 -15.47
C MET A 1 59.32 10.93 -14.65
N SER A 2 58.24 11.03 -15.33
CA SER A 2 56.93 11.47 -14.75
C SER A 2 56.03 10.25 -14.67
N GLU A 3 55.67 9.85 -13.46
CA GLU A 3 54.73 8.77 -13.23
C GLU A 3 53.30 9.30 -13.45
N GLU A 4 52.66 8.77 -14.48
CA GLU A 4 51.23 8.91 -14.73
C GLU A 4 50.47 8.08 -13.71
N LEU A 5 49.83 8.74 -12.75
CA LEU A 5 48.82 8.14 -11.88
C LEU A 5 47.59 7.83 -12.71
N ARG A 6 47.39 6.55 -13.04
CA ARG A 6 46.17 6.01 -13.59
C ARG A 6 45.03 6.22 -12.61
N ASN A 7 44.12 7.08 -13.00
CA ASN A 7 42.86 7.32 -12.33
C ASN A 7 41.92 6.13 -12.65
N GLU A 8 41.98 5.07 -11.85
CA GLU A 8 40.98 3.98 -11.90
C GLU A 8 39.64 4.53 -11.44
N LYS A 9 38.78 4.75 -12.42
CA LYS A 9 37.33 4.98 -12.18
C LYS A 9 36.79 3.77 -11.44
N LEU A 10 36.49 3.94 -10.15
CA LEU A 10 35.68 3.00 -9.38
C LEU A 10 34.36 2.78 -10.11
N PRO A 11 33.86 1.53 -10.22
CA PRO A 11 32.59 1.26 -10.83
C PRO A 11 31.49 1.98 -10.04
N THR A 12 30.79 2.83 -10.74
CA THR A 12 29.56 3.47 -10.24
C THR A 12 28.63 2.40 -9.70
N THR A 13 28.29 2.50 -8.44
CA THR A 13 27.32 1.64 -7.76
C THR A 13 26.09 1.54 -8.63
N VAL A 14 25.81 0.34 -9.09
CA VAL A 14 24.57 0.03 -9.80
C VAL A 14 23.44 0.36 -8.85
N ASP A 15 22.70 1.39 -9.20
CA ASP A 15 21.49 1.80 -8.52
C ASP A 15 20.55 0.60 -8.54
N ALA A 16 20.37 -0.04 -7.40
CA ALA A 16 19.43 -1.13 -7.25
C ALA A 16 18.00 -0.54 -7.26
N ARG A 17 17.59 -0.08 -8.43
CA ARG A 17 16.20 0.20 -8.69
C ARG A 17 15.45 -1.10 -8.51
N ILE A 18 14.54 -1.11 -7.54
CA ILE A 18 13.52 -2.15 -7.43
C ILE A 18 12.50 -1.84 -8.52
N ASP A 19 12.88 -2.13 -9.75
CA ASP A 19 12.01 -1.97 -10.91
C ASP A 19 11.16 -3.22 -11.04
N GLY A 20 9.94 -3.15 -10.52
CA GLY A 20 8.92 -4.17 -10.78
C GLY A 20 8.56 -4.27 -12.27
N PHE A 21 9.12 -3.40 -13.11
CA PHE A 21 8.93 -3.35 -14.57
C PHE A 21 10.19 -2.89 -15.32
N ALA A 22 11.37 -3.11 -14.76
CA ALA A 22 12.63 -2.90 -15.48
C ALA A 22 12.67 -3.88 -16.67
N GLY A 23 12.53 -3.39 -17.86
CA GLY A 23 12.54 -4.15 -19.09
C GLY A 23 11.59 -3.63 -20.16
N PHE A 24 10.59 -2.83 -19.78
CA PHE A 24 9.69 -2.20 -20.77
C PHE A 24 10.10 -0.78 -21.16
N GLU A 25 11.05 -0.17 -20.45
CA GLU A 25 11.44 1.22 -20.71
C GLU A 25 12.58 1.36 -21.71
N ASP A 26 13.36 0.30 -21.94
CA ASP A 26 14.60 0.38 -22.73
C ASP A 26 14.42 -0.03 -24.21
N GLU A 27 13.29 -0.57 -24.65
CA GLU A 27 13.14 -1.09 -26.01
C GLU A 27 12.35 -0.20 -26.98
N VAL A 28 11.92 1.00 -26.55
CA VAL A 28 11.27 1.93 -27.47
C VAL A 28 12.20 3.10 -27.76
N GLU A 29 13.24 2.87 -28.55
CA GLU A 29 14.02 3.94 -29.17
C GLU A 29 13.09 4.85 -29.98
N GLY A 30 12.94 6.10 -29.55
CA GLY A 30 12.21 7.12 -30.29
C GLY A 30 10.90 7.61 -29.69
N VAL A 31 10.41 7.03 -28.60
CA VAL A 31 9.33 7.65 -27.83
C VAL A 31 9.94 8.61 -26.83
N THR A 32 9.87 9.89 -27.16
CA THR A 32 10.16 10.97 -26.19
C THR A 32 9.31 10.72 -24.96
N GLN A 33 9.93 10.33 -23.86
CA GLN A 33 9.19 10.15 -22.59
C GLN A 33 8.48 11.48 -22.30
N PRO A 34 7.16 11.47 -22.07
CA PRO A 34 6.49 12.69 -21.65
C PRO A 34 7.12 13.12 -20.33
N GLU A 35 7.64 14.34 -20.27
CA GLU A 35 8.40 14.92 -19.15
C GLU A 35 7.64 15.00 -17.82
N SER A 36 6.40 14.56 -17.79
CA SER A 36 5.61 14.35 -16.58
C SER A 36 4.76 13.10 -16.74
N ARG A 37 5.28 11.94 -16.42
CA ARG A 37 4.40 10.81 -16.11
C ARG A 37 3.56 11.22 -14.90
N GLY A 38 2.30 11.56 -15.15
CA GLY A 38 1.36 11.88 -14.08
C GLY A 38 1.40 10.77 -13.03
N VAL A 39 1.24 11.15 -11.78
CA VAL A 39 1.19 10.18 -10.65
C VAL A 39 0.06 9.16 -10.84
N ILE A 40 -0.98 9.55 -11.57
CA ILE A 40 -2.11 8.69 -11.90
C ILE A 40 -1.78 7.88 -13.18
N ARG A 41 -1.82 6.56 -13.05
CA ARG A 41 -1.63 5.60 -14.14
C ARG A 41 -2.92 4.84 -14.35
N GLY A 42 -3.55 4.98 -15.53
CA GLY A 42 -4.85 4.39 -15.83
C GLY A 42 -6.00 5.06 -15.08
N THR A 43 -7.03 4.29 -14.75
CA THR A 43 -8.24 4.78 -14.10
C THR A 43 -7.98 5.13 -12.62
N CYS A 44 -8.32 6.36 -12.21
CA CYS A 44 -8.26 6.74 -10.81
C CYS A 44 -9.43 6.10 -10.04
N VAL A 45 -9.12 5.53 -8.87
CA VAL A 45 -10.10 4.88 -7.99
C VAL A 45 -10.19 5.65 -6.69
N LYS A 46 -11.41 5.81 -6.18
CA LYS A 46 -11.71 6.51 -4.93
C LYS A 46 -12.51 5.61 -4.00
N PHE A 47 -12.36 5.81 -2.70
CA PHE A 47 -13.22 5.23 -1.68
C PHE A 47 -14.12 6.33 -1.11
N THR A 48 -15.42 6.15 -1.23
CA THR A 48 -16.41 7.18 -0.88
C THR A 48 -16.78 7.15 0.61
N ASN A 49 -17.53 8.16 1.04
CA ASN A 49 -18.07 8.20 2.40
C ASN A 49 -19.18 7.16 2.63
N GLU A 50 -19.82 6.67 1.56
CA GLU A 50 -20.81 5.60 1.58
C GLU A 50 -20.18 4.20 1.64
N ALA A 51 -18.85 4.13 1.81
CA ALA A 51 -18.08 2.89 1.87
C ALA A 51 -18.05 2.09 0.55
N THR A 52 -18.17 2.78 -0.58
CA THR A 52 -18.09 2.19 -1.92
C THR A 52 -16.79 2.57 -2.62
N TRP A 53 -16.35 1.68 -3.51
CA TRP A 53 -15.21 1.92 -4.37
C TRP A 53 -15.71 2.34 -5.75
N VAL A 54 -15.29 3.53 -6.20
CA VAL A 54 -15.73 4.10 -7.47
C VAL A 54 -14.54 4.56 -8.30
N THR A 55 -14.72 4.65 -9.61
CA THR A 55 -13.77 5.27 -10.53
C THR A 55 -13.81 6.79 -10.44
N SER A 56 -12.92 7.49 -11.17
CA SER A 56 -12.99 8.95 -11.31
C SER A 56 -14.32 9.44 -11.88
N ASP A 57 -14.98 8.60 -12.66
CA ASP A 57 -16.25 8.91 -13.35
C ASP A 57 -17.46 8.48 -12.52
N ASP A 58 -17.24 8.21 -11.22
CA ASP A 58 -18.24 7.78 -10.23
C ASP A 58 -18.94 6.45 -10.56
N GLU A 59 -18.32 5.62 -11.40
CA GLU A 59 -18.76 4.26 -11.68
C GLU A 59 -18.32 3.32 -10.55
N GLU A 60 -19.24 2.54 -9.99
CA GLU A 60 -18.94 1.59 -8.93
C GLU A 60 -18.13 0.40 -9.46
N LEU A 61 -17.05 0.07 -8.76
CA LEU A 61 -16.23 -1.08 -9.09
C LEU A 61 -16.87 -2.37 -8.56
N PRO A 62 -16.85 -3.47 -9.35
CA PRO A 62 -17.33 -4.76 -8.88
C PRO A 62 -16.60 -5.23 -7.61
N ALA A 63 -17.37 -5.67 -6.61
CA ALA A 63 -16.80 -6.10 -5.33
C ALA A 63 -15.82 -7.28 -5.47
N GLU A 64 -16.02 -8.14 -6.47
CA GLU A 64 -15.16 -9.31 -6.73
C GLU A 64 -14.05 -9.03 -7.75
N LEU A 65 -13.84 -7.75 -8.13
CA LEU A 65 -12.75 -7.39 -9.05
C LEU A 65 -11.41 -7.71 -8.40
N GLU A 66 -10.68 -8.64 -8.99
CA GLU A 66 -9.34 -9.01 -8.55
C GLU A 66 -8.28 -8.12 -9.22
N LEU A 67 -7.44 -7.51 -8.40
CA LEU A 67 -6.40 -6.59 -8.84
C LEU A 67 -5.05 -6.97 -8.24
N ILE A 68 -4.00 -6.92 -9.04
CA ILE A 68 -2.61 -7.13 -8.59
C ILE A 68 -2.07 -5.78 -8.10
N VAL A 69 -1.52 -5.73 -6.89
CA VAL A 69 -0.79 -4.55 -6.43
C VAL A 69 0.61 -4.59 -7.00
N VAL A 70 0.89 -3.71 -7.95
CA VAL A 70 2.19 -3.70 -8.64
C VAL A 70 3.20 -2.80 -7.98
N ASP A 71 2.75 -1.66 -7.41
CA ASP A 71 3.64 -0.70 -6.74
C ASP A 71 2.88 0.15 -5.73
N ILE A 72 3.62 0.75 -4.78
CA ILE A 72 3.10 1.70 -3.80
C ILE A 72 4.04 2.90 -3.73
N GLY A 73 3.56 4.03 -4.24
CA GLY A 73 4.27 5.30 -4.25
C GLY A 73 3.94 6.18 -3.04
N ARG A 74 4.86 7.10 -2.77
CA ARG A 74 4.68 8.17 -1.78
C ARG A 74 4.95 9.49 -2.46
N VAL A 75 4.02 10.44 -2.29
CA VAL A 75 4.14 11.75 -2.90
C VAL A 75 3.78 12.86 -1.93
N VAL A 76 4.27 14.05 -2.20
CA VAL A 76 3.75 15.29 -1.62
C VAL A 76 3.19 16.10 -2.77
N GLN A 77 1.93 16.51 -2.66
CA GLN A 77 1.26 17.30 -3.68
C GLN A 77 0.86 18.66 -3.14
N ARG A 78 1.10 19.70 -3.92
CA ARG A 78 0.54 21.01 -3.71
C ARG A 78 -0.78 21.13 -4.43
N TRP A 79 -1.83 21.45 -3.68
CA TRP A 79 -3.19 21.56 -4.19
C TRP A 79 -3.59 23.02 -4.37
N LYS A 80 -4.37 23.26 -5.42
CA LYS A 80 -5.02 24.55 -5.67
C LYS A 80 -6.34 24.31 -6.41
N SER A 81 -7.42 24.83 -5.88
CA SER A 81 -8.77 24.65 -6.45
C SER A 81 -9.13 23.19 -6.71
N GLY A 82 -8.80 22.31 -5.74
CA GLY A 82 -9.09 20.87 -5.82
C GLY A 82 -8.23 20.08 -6.80
N GLN A 83 -7.19 20.69 -7.38
CA GLN A 83 -6.28 20.03 -8.32
C GLN A 83 -4.83 20.07 -7.84
N PRO A 84 -4.05 19.02 -8.06
CA PRO A 84 -2.62 19.02 -7.77
C PRO A 84 -1.88 19.85 -8.85
N ILE A 85 -1.21 20.91 -8.44
CA ILE A 85 -0.43 21.81 -9.33
C ILE A 85 1.07 21.48 -9.29
N GLU A 86 1.53 20.79 -8.27
CA GLU A 86 2.92 20.36 -8.11
C GLU A 86 2.94 19.00 -7.42
N THR A 87 3.83 18.12 -7.83
CA THR A 87 3.99 16.79 -7.24
C THR A 87 5.46 16.48 -7.01
N ILE A 88 5.80 16.18 -5.77
CA ILE A 88 7.11 15.72 -5.35
C ILE A 88 6.99 14.21 -5.11
N VAL A 89 7.61 13.41 -5.98
CA VAL A 89 7.65 11.95 -5.84
C VAL A 89 8.80 11.60 -4.91
N LEU A 90 8.54 10.78 -3.90
CA LEU A 90 9.53 10.35 -2.94
C LEU A 90 10.12 9.00 -3.34
N ALA A 91 11.43 8.92 -3.42
CA ALA A 91 12.14 7.65 -3.65
C ALA A 91 11.90 6.65 -2.50
N PRO A 92 12.06 5.34 -2.73
CA PRO A 92 12.03 4.33 -1.68
C PRO A 92 13.00 4.68 -0.56
N GLY A 93 12.52 4.65 0.70
CA GLY A 93 13.34 5.02 1.86
C GLY A 93 13.51 6.53 2.13
N GLN A 94 13.23 7.40 1.18
CA GLN A 94 13.31 8.85 1.36
C GLN A 94 12.30 9.30 2.42
N LYS A 95 12.71 10.18 3.34
CA LYS A 95 11.80 10.78 4.32
C LYS A 95 10.91 11.82 3.66
N TYR A 96 9.69 11.98 4.21
CA TYR A 96 8.87 13.12 3.83
C TYR A 96 9.58 14.43 4.17
N PRO A 97 9.52 15.44 3.30
CA PRO A 97 9.91 16.79 3.66
C PRO A 97 9.03 17.32 4.81
N ASP A 98 9.50 18.30 5.53
CA ASP A 98 8.67 18.95 6.55
C ASP A 98 7.52 19.72 5.87
N LEU A 99 6.32 19.18 6.01
CA LEU A 99 5.12 19.76 5.40
C LEU A 99 4.78 21.12 6.06
N ASN A 100 5.15 21.34 7.32
CA ASN A 100 4.91 22.61 7.97
C ASN A 100 5.80 23.70 7.36
N GLU A 101 7.06 23.36 7.09
CA GLU A 101 8.01 24.28 6.44
C GLU A 101 7.55 24.61 5.02
N LEU A 102 7.17 23.57 4.22
CA LEU A 102 6.65 23.78 2.88
C LEU A 102 5.39 24.65 2.88
N ASN A 103 4.47 24.38 3.79
CA ASN A 103 3.23 25.15 3.90
C ASN A 103 3.47 26.57 4.42
N ALA A 104 4.41 26.78 5.34
CA ALA A 104 4.77 28.12 5.85
C ALA A 104 5.33 29.02 4.75
N ALA A 105 5.93 28.47 3.71
CA ALA A 105 6.40 29.21 2.54
C ALA A 105 5.28 29.71 1.62
N VAL A 106 4.04 29.20 1.79
CA VAL A 106 2.88 29.59 0.98
C VAL A 106 2.00 30.58 1.76
N PRO A 107 1.63 31.74 1.16
CA PRO A 107 0.75 32.69 1.79
C PRO A 107 -0.56 32.05 2.27
N GLN A 108 -1.02 32.39 3.48
CA GLN A 108 -2.25 31.84 4.03
C GLN A 108 -3.50 32.17 3.19
N THR A 109 -3.43 33.19 2.35
CA THR A 109 -4.50 33.52 1.39
C THR A 109 -4.69 32.48 0.29
N GLU A 110 -3.70 31.60 0.09
CA GLU A 110 -3.79 30.47 -0.85
C GLU A 110 -4.20 29.15 -0.16
N TRP A 111 -4.44 29.18 1.15
CA TRP A 111 -4.87 28.00 1.88
C TRP A 111 -6.36 27.79 1.70
N GLU A 112 -6.74 26.53 1.45
CA GLU A 112 -8.13 26.15 1.29
C GLU A 112 -8.72 25.68 2.63
N GLU A 113 -10.04 25.77 2.76
CA GLU A 113 -10.74 25.24 3.91
C GLU A 113 -10.75 23.72 3.89
N GLY A 114 -10.28 23.10 4.94
CA GLY A 114 -10.33 21.65 5.10
C GLY A 114 -11.73 21.14 5.46
N PRO A 115 -11.93 19.80 5.46
CA PRO A 115 -13.22 19.18 5.80
C PRO A 115 -13.70 19.48 7.25
N ASP A 116 -12.81 19.94 8.09
CA ASP A 116 -13.08 20.35 9.49
C ASP A 116 -13.31 21.85 9.66
N GLY A 117 -13.46 22.60 8.57
CA GLY A 117 -13.65 24.04 8.56
C GLY A 117 -12.42 24.86 8.94
N LYS A 118 -11.24 24.24 9.00
CA LYS A 118 -9.99 24.92 9.31
C LYS A 118 -9.14 25.14 8.06
N PRO A 119 -8.37 26.23 8.01
CA PRO A 119 -7.41 26.43 6.93
C PRO A 119 -6.44 25.24 6.84
N ARG A 120 -6.31 24.68 5.66
CA ARG A 120 -5.43 23.56 5.37
C ARG A 120 -4.33 23.99 4.42
N GLY A 121 -3.08 23.73 4.80
CA GLY A 121 -1.94 24.04 3.96
C GLY A 121 -2.02 23.26 2.62
N PRO A 122 -1.59 23.88 1.52
CA PRO A 122 -1.72 23.31 0.19
C PRO A 122 -0.85 22.07 -0.04
N TYR A 123 0.31 21.94 0.65
CA TYR A 123 1.15 20.76 0.54
C TYR A 123 0.64 19.62 1.43
N GLN A 124 0.32 18.51 0.83
CA GLN A 124 -0.25 17.32 1.48
C GLN A 124 0.49 16.06 1.07
N ALA A 125 0.79 15.21 2.05
CA ALA A 125 1.34 13.89 1.78
C ALA A 125 0.24 12.93 1.32
N GLN A 126 0.53 12.14 0.30
CA GLN A 126 -0.34 11.09 -0.19
C GLN A 126 0.41 9.79 -0.41
N LEU A 127 -0.32 8.70 -0.26
CA LEU A 127 0.09 7.37 -0.67
C LEU A 127 -0.65 7.02 -1.96
N ILE A 128 0.05 6.36 -2.87
CA ILE A 128 -0.48 5.97 -4.17
C ILE A 128 -0.35 4.45 -4.28
N VAL A 129 -1.44 3.75 -4.53
CA VAL A 129 -1.42 2.32 -4.81
C VAL A 129 -1.67 2.09 -6.29
N TYR A 130 -0.73 1.46 -6.96
CA TYR A 130 -0.86 1.09 -8.36
C TYR A 130 -1.35 -0.34 -8.49
N LEU A 131 -2.42 -0.50 -9.23
CA LEU A 131 -3.15 -1.75 -9.38
C LEU A 131 -3.25 -2.13 -10.85
N LEU A 132 -3.27 -3.42 -11.10
CA LEU A 132 -3.38 -4.00 -12.44
C LEU A 132 -4.45 -5.10 -12.43
N ASN A 133 -5.39 -5.03 -13.36
CA ASN A 133 -6.22 -6.18 -13.66
C ASN A 133 -5.40 -7.18 -14.48
N GLY A 134 -5.16 -8.38 -13.94
CA GLY A 134 -4.34 -9.39 -14.60
C GLY A 134 -4.97 -10.00 -15.86
N GLU A 135 -6.28 -9.87 -16.04
CA GLU A 135 -7.00 -10.40 -17.20
C GLU A 135 -7.07 -9.40 -18.37
N THR A 136 -7.44 -8.15 -18.05
CA THR A 136 -7.65 -7.11 -19.08
C THR A 136 -6.42 -6.22 -19.28
N MET A 137 -5.43 -6.29 -18.39
CA MET A 137 -4.27 -5.40 -18.32
C MET A 137 -4.62 -3.94 -18.04
N ASP A 138 -5.84 -3.66 -17.59
CA ASP A 138 -6.25 -2.32 -17.20
C ASP A 138 -5.51 -1.90 -15.92
N ARG A 139 -5.08 -0.65 -15.92
CA ARG A 139 -4.34 -0.05 -14.82
C ARG A 139 -5.28 0.83 -13.99
N PHE A 140 -5.14 0.71 -12.67
CA PHE A 140 -5.87 1.53 -11.72
C PHE A 140 -4.92 2.19 -10.75
N THR A 141 -5.27 3.38 -10.30
CA THR A 141 -4.50 4.13 -9.30
C THR A 141 -5.41 4.57 -8.16
N PHE A 142 -5.06 4.19 -6.94
CA PHE A 142 -5.74 4.65 -5.74
C PHE A 142 -4.86 5.63 -4.97
N PRO A 143 -5.08 6.95 -5.10
CA PRO A 143 -4.42 7.96 -4.27
C PRO A 143 -5.16 8.12 -2.95
N THR A 144 -4.44 8.26 -1.84
CA THR A 144 -5.06 8.52 -0.54
C THR A 144 -4.19 9.39 0.36
N GLY A 145 -4.81 10.41 0.96
CA GLY A 145 -4.26 11.25 2.04
C GLY A 145 -5.06 11.11 3.34
N THR A 146 -6.04 10.19 3.38
CA THR A 146 -6.88 9.98 4.56
C THR A 146 -6.23 9.04 5.56
N THR A 147 -6.57 9.21 6.85
CA THR A 147 -6.10 8.30 7.91
C THR A 147 -6.50 6.85 7.64
N GLY A 148 -7.75 6.62 7.21
CA GLY A 148 -8.24 5.27 6.90
C GLY A 148 -7.50 4.63 5.74
N GLY A 149 -7.25 5.41 4.68
CA GLY A 149 -6.45 4.97 3.54
C GLY A 149 -4.99 4.67 3.92
N ALA A 150 -4.38 5.52 4.73
CA ALA A 150 -3.01 5.31 5.20
C ALA A 150 -2.87 4.02 6.05
N ILE A 151 -3.87 3.70 6.87
CA ILE A 151 -3.92 2.43 7.62
C ILE A 151 -4.01 1.26 6.64
N ALA A 152 -4.94 1.31 5.66
CA ALA A 152 -5.11 0.24 4.68
C ALA A 152 -3.82 -0.03 3.88
N VAL A 153 -3.16 1.03 3.41
CA VAL A 153 -1.90 0.91 2.67
C VAL A 153 -0.79 0.35 3.55
N ARG A 154 -0.69 0.78 4.81
CA ARG A 154 0.32 0.23 5.75
C ARG A 154 0.10 -1.26 5.99
N ASP A 155 -1.13 -1.68 6.27
CA ASP A 155 -1.49 -3.09 6.44
C ASP A 155 -1.08 -3.93 5.21
N LEU A 156 -1.32 -3.39 4.01
CA LEU A 156 -0.95 -4.01 2.75
C LEU A 156 0.57 -4.13 2.59
N VAL A 157 1.31 -3.05 2.86
CA VAL A 157 2.79 -3.01 2.79
C VAL A 157 3.40 -4.01 3.77
N ASP A 158 2.93 -4.04 5.01
CA ASP A 158 3.46 -4.93 6.05
C ASP A 158 3.29 -6.40 5.67
N ARG A 159 2.10 -6.78 5.18
CA ARG A 159 1.82 -8.15 4.70
C ARG A 159 2.65 -8.49 3.47
N THR A 160 2.80 -7.56 2.53
CA THR A 160 3.61 -7.77 1.33
C THR A 160 5.08 -7.95 1.68
N ASN A 161 5.64 -7.10 2.55
CA ASN A 161 7.02 -7.20 3.00
C ASN A 161 7.27 -8.52 3.74
N TRP A 162 6.30 -8.95 4.54
CA TRP A 162 6.39 -10.24 5.24
C TRP A 162 6.43 -11.40 4.26
N MET A 163 5.54 -11.42 3.26
CA MET A 163 5.50 -12.46 2.24
C MET A 163 6.78 -12.49 1.39
N ARG A 164 7.30 -11.31 1.01
CA ARG A 164 8.54 -11.20 0.23
C ARG A 164 9.78 -11.75 0.95
N ARG A 165 9.81 -11.67 2.30
CA ARG A 165 10.89 -12.29 3.10
C ARG A 165 10.90 -13.83 2.98
N TYR A 166 9.73 -14.45 2.80
CA TYR A 166 9.62 -15.91 2.72
C TYR A 166 9.64 -16.45 1.29
N ARG A 167 9.08 -15.70 0.33
CA ARG A 167 8.87 -16.18 -1.04
C ARG A 167 9.66 -15.43 -2.11
N GLY A 168 10.49 -14.45 -1.73
CA GLY A 168 11.29 -13.63 -2.63
C GLY A 168 10.59 -12.34 -3.08
N GLN A 169 11.36 -11.47 -3.75
CA GLN A 169 10.93 -10.11 -4.09
C GLN A 169 9.84 -10.03 -5.18
N HIS A 170 9.77 -11.04 -6.05
CA HIS A 170 8.84 -11.05 -7.20
C HIS A 170 7.46 -11.59 -6.87
N VAL A 171 7.04 -11.46 -5.61
CA VAL A 171 5.72 -11.87 -5.13
C VAL A 171 4.84 -10.64 -4.93
N TYR A 172 3.68 -10.67 -5.56
CA TYR A 172 2.72 -9.56 -5.56
C TYR A 172 1.37 -10.03 -5.01
N PRO A 173 0.71 -9.24 -4.16
CA PRO A 173 -0.61 -9.59 -3.69
C PRO A 173 -1.67 -9.39 -4.77
N LEU A 174 -2.52 -10.39 -4.97
CA LEU A 174 -3.78 -10.27 -5.68
C LEU A 174 -4.85 -9.94 -4.64
N ILE A 175 -5.53 -8.85 -4.80
CA ILE A 175 -6.47 -8.30 -3.83
C ILE A 175 -7.86 -8.13 -4.41
N THR A 176 -8.86 -8.08 -3.53
CA THR A 176 -10.17 -7.44 -3.79
C THR A 176 -10.32 -6.18 -2.94
N LEU A 177 -11.06 -5.23 -3.48
CA LEU A 177 -11.33 -3.95 -2.81
C LEU A 177 -12.52 -4.14 -1.86
N ARG A 178 -12.29 -3.90 -0.56
CA ARG A 178 -13.29 -4.08 0.51
C ARG A 178 -13.29 -2.84 1.40
N ASP A 179 -14.14 -2.88 2.38
CA ASP A 179 -14.18 -1.93 3.47
C ASP A 179 -14.12 -2.65 4.82
N VAL A 180 -13.73 -1.92 5.85
CA VAL A 180 -13.72 -2.44 7.22
C VAL A 180 -14.07 -1.33 8.21
N PHE A 181 -14.82 -1.70 9.24
CA PHE A 181 -15.19 -0.77 10.29
C PHE A 181 -13.99 -0.28 11.10
N MET A 182 -13.92 1.02 11.32
CA MET A 182 -12.91 1.69 12.12
C MET A 182 -13.57 2.61 13.17
N ARG A 183 -13.18 2.44 14.42
CA ARG A 183 -13.57 3.38 15.48
C ARG A 183 -12.66 4.61 15.43
N THR A 184 -13.24 5.78 15.45
CA THR A 184 -12.54 7.06 15.55
C THR A 184 -13.05 7.85 16.76
N ARG A 185 -12.32 8.88 17.16
CA ARG A 185 -12.79 9.81 18.21
C ARG A 185 -14.09 10.56 17.85
N PHE A 186 -14.45 10.54 16.56
CA PHE A 186 -15.68 11.17 16.03
C PHE A 186 -16.78 10.16 15.72
N GLY A 187 -16.68 8.92 16.18
CA GLY A 187 -17.61 7.82 15.89
C GLY A 187 -17.06 6.73 14.99
N GLY A 188 -17.91 5.77 14.65
CA GLY A 188 -17.55 4.67 13.74
C GLY A 188 -17.61 5.13 12.30
N ARG A 189 -16.67 4.67 11.50
CA ARG A 189 -16.63 4.90 10.05
C ARG A 189 -16.12 3.66 9.34
N GLN A 190 -16.52 3.48 8.09
CA GLN A 190 -15.85 2.52 7.21
C GLN A 190 -14.56 3.13 6.65
N ARG A 191 -13.54 2.30 6.48
CA ARG A 191 -12.30 2.65 5.81
C ARG A 191 -12.01 1.67 4.68
N PRO A 192 -11.23 2.08 3.67
CA PRO A 192 -10.79 1.16 2.64
C PRO A 192 -10.01 -0.01 3.25
N HIS A 193 -10.14 -1.17 2.64
CA HIS A 193 -9.42 -2.38 2.99
C HIS A 193 -9.04 -3.15 1.73
N PHE A 194 -7.79 -3.64 1.69
CA PHE A 194 -7.27 -4.49 0.63
C PHE A 194 -7.28 -5.94 1.12
N GLU A 195 -8.28 -6.71 0.72
CA GLU A 195 -8.36 -8.12 1.08
C GLU A 195 -7.45 -8.93 0.16
N ILE A 196 -6.36 -9.50 0.70
CA ILE A 196 -5.44 -10.33 -0.08
C ILE A 196 -6.08 -11.69 -0.28
N ARG A 197 -6.38 -12.02 -1.55
CA ARG A 197 -6.98 -13.30 -1.96
C ARG A 197 -5.92 -14.36 -2.19
N ARG A 198 -4.85 -14.00 -2.87
CA ARG A 198 -3.71 -14.89 -3.19
C ARG A 198 -2.46 -14.07 -3.49
N TRP A 199 -1.36 -14.78 -3.69
CA TRP A 199 -0.08 -14.21 -4.07
C TRP A 199 0.29 -14.70 -5.45
N VAL A 200 0.68 -13.79 -6.34
CA VAL A 200 1.13 -14.10 -7.70
C VAL A 200 2.62 -13.81 -7.83
N LYS A 201 3.31 -14.60 -8.64
CA LYS A 201 4.71 -14.37 -9.00
C LYS A 201 4.74 -13.86 -10.44
N LEU A 202 5.30 -12.68 -10.65
CA LEU A 202 5.47 -12.12 -11.99
C LEU A 202 6.90 -12.42 -12.46
N GLY A 203 7.04 -12.84 -13.72
CA GLY A 203 8.35 -13.06 -14.35
C GLY A 203 8.91 -14.48 -14.36
N ASP A 204 8.24 -15.45 -13.73
CA ASP A 204 8.46 -16.89 -13.96
C ASP A 204 7.15 -17.49 -14.42
N ASP A 205 7.19 -18.57 -15.21
CA ASP A 205 6.00 -19.25 -15.75
C ASP A 205 4.87 -19.25 -14.73
N SER A 206 3.87 -18.42 -14.99
CA SER A 206 2.85 -17.91 -14.08
C SER A 206 2.08 -19.00 -13.33
N THR A 207 2.72 -19.56 -12.34
CA THR A 207 1.98 -20.40 -11.38
C THR A 207 1.47 -19.47 -10.30
N ALA A 208 0.18 -19.13 -10.35
CA ALA A 208 -0.50 -18.49 -9.25
C ALA A 208 -0.19 -19.26 -7.98
N LEU A 209 0.51 -18.65 -7.04
CA LEU A 209 0.76 -19.27 -5.74
C LEU A 209 -0.59 -19.36 -5.03
N PRO A 210 -1.01 -20.55 -4.56
CA PRO A 210 -2.25 -20.66 -3.83
C PRO A 210 -2.23 -19.67 -2.67
N ALA A 211 -3.41 -19.12 -2.35
CA ALA A 211 -3.58 -18.40 -1.09
C ALA A 211 -2.90 -19.27 -0.03
N ALA A 212 -2.09 -18.66 0.84
CA ALA A 212 -1.59 -19.41 1.96
C ALA A 212 -2.82 -19.90 2.71
N ASP A 213 -3.20 -21.16 2.49
CA ASP A 213 -4.05 -21.85 3.43
C ASP A 213 -3.39 -21.59 4.77
N THR A 214 -4.04 -20.79 5.58
CA THR A 214 -3.72 -20.73 6.99
C THR A 214 -3.68 -22.18 7.39
N PRO A 215 -2.54 -22.76 7.79
CA PRO A 215 -2.57 -24.11 8.28
C PRO A 215 -3.55 -24.02 9.44
N LEU A 216 -4.76 -24.54 9.23
CA LEU A 216 -5.56 -24.98 10.33
C LEU A 216 -4.59 -25.85 11.09
N LEU A 217 -4.14 -25.39 12.26
CA LEU A 217 -3.50 -26.20 13.26
C LEU A 217 -4.53 -27.29 13.57
N THR A 218 -4.57 -28.30 12.72
CA THR A 218 -5.23 -29.53 13.01
C THR A 218 -4.43 -30.05 14.18
N ASN A 219 -5.01 -29.86 15.35
CA ASN A 219 -4.55 -30.37 16.62
C ASN A 219 -4.58 -31.90 16.51
N ARG A 220 -3.61 -32.45 15.78
CA ARG A 220 -3.32 -33.87 15.73
C ARG A 220 -2.56 -34.20 16.99
N GLY A 221 -3.31 -34.45 18.06
CA GLY A 221 -2.73 -34.87 19.34
C GLY A 221 -3.56 -34.46 20.55
N ALA A 222 -4.88 -34.40 20.46
CA ALA A 222 -5.68 -34.60 21.64
C ALA A 222 -5.58 -36.09 22.03
N GLN A 223 -4.49 -36.44 22.67
CA GLN A 223 -4.49 -37.63 23.55
C GLN A 223 -5.58 -37.37 24.56
N GLU A 224 -6.58 -38.23 24.53
CA GLU A 224 -7.64 -38.34 25.52
C GLU A 224 -6.99 -38.57 26.90
N VAL A 225 -6.75 -37.48 27.62
CA VAL A 225 -6.34 -37.52 29.04
C VAL A 225 -7.63 -37.86 29.78
N LYS A 226 -7.78 -39.15 30.05
CA LYS A 226 -8.76 -39.73 30.96
C LYS A 226 -8.77 -38.93 32.26
N ALA A 227 -9.86 -38.21 32.53
CA ALA A 227 -10.06 -37.43 33.72
C ALA A 227 -9.91 -38.35 34.94
N PRO A 228 -9.15 -37.97 35.97
CA PRO A 228 -9.12 -38.71 37.21
C PRO A 228 -10.47 -38.55 37.92
N THR A 229 -11.06 -39.69 38.24
CA THR A 229 -12.28 -39.85 39.04
C THR A 229 -12.12 -39.09 40.36
N ALA A 230 -13.03 -38.17 40.60
CA ALA A 230 -13.13 -37.46 41.89
C ALA A 230 -13.35 -38.48 43.04
N LYS A 231 -12.39 -38.60 43.93
CA LYS A 231 -12.61 -39.17 45.23
C LYS A 231 -13.25 -38.11 46.11
N GLU A 232 -14.44 -38.43 46.62
CA GLU A 232 -15.07 -37.75 47.75
C GLU A 232 -14.09 -37.65 48.91
N VAL A 233 -13.82 -36.45 49.36
CA VAL A 233 -13.23 -36.19 50.67
C VAL A 233 -14.29 -35.42 51.45
N THR A 234 -15.05 -36.18 52.25
CA THR A 234 -15.79 -35.70 53.42
C THR A 234 -14.78 -35.35 54.51
N GLY A 235 -14.93 -34.19 55.12
CA GLY A 235 -14.20 -33.92 56.38
C GLY A 235 -13.92 -32.45 56.63
N ASP A 236 -14.77 -31.92 57.41
CA ASP A 236 -14.62 -31.02 58.58
C ASP A 236 -14.41 -29.52 58.31
N VAL A 237 -15.50 -28.86 58.64
CA VAL A 237 -15.62 -27.46 59.03
C VAL A 237 -14.85 -27.20 60.31
N VAL A 238 -13.90 -26.26 60.29
CA VAL A 238 -13.48 -25.53 61.47
C VAL A 238 -13.54 -24.04 61.19
N LEU A 239 -14.48 -23.41 61.87
CA LEU A 239 -14.59 -21.95 62.02
C LEU A 239 -13.46 -21.46 62.94
N PHE A 240 -12.78 -20.42 62.51
CA PHE A 240 -12.36 -19.28 63.34
C PHE A 240 -12.24 -18.03 62.45
#